data_0d5f0185bf1201a55f326d2b998796f5
#
_entry.id   0d5f0185bf1201a55f326d2b998796f5
#
_cell.length_a   1.000
_cell.length_b   1.000
_cell.length_c   1.000
_cell.angle_alpha   90.00
_cell.angle_beta   90.00
_cell.angle_gamma   90.00
#
_symmetry.space_group_name_H-M   'P 1'
#
loop_
_entity.id
_entity.type
_entity.pdbx_description
1 polymer ?
#
loop_
_entity_poly.entity_id
_entity_poly.type
_entity_poly.pdbx_seq_one_letter_code
_entity_poly.pdbx_strand_id
1 'polypeptide(L)'
;MKIALAAAMACNAAVDRPPQFRLGSRMIRSIFPALVGLALLITGLAEAAVSGEEAQRLKTVLTPLGAERAGNADGSIPAWTGGMTKPPADYVDGQPRPDPFAAEKPLFSITASNFKRYADRLPEGQKALFEKYPDYRMDIYPSHRTAAAPQSVYDNIFANATRARPAPEGIAYGVSGAVGGIPFPIPQSGGEAIWNHLLAYWGAAREDRIRNYVVSSDGTLELSNQYREIVDFPYYYPDAKPDSFGDYYFKRREVSDGPPGLAGRGYLLWEPLDVARHPIQAWQYLPRERRVRKSPLLSYDTPTPDGGGIEAFDEYYVFSGSPDRYDFKILGKREMYVPYNNNRFPQLPISTVAGPRHEAPGTIRYELHRVLVVDGTLASGKHHLVPHRRLYLDEDTWLALYADEWDADGRLWKFAHGTMYLVPDLPAIVLGSEFIYDLQGGGYVIAFTFNDEPIHFKLTPPHPASDFVPESLAAEGVR
;
A
#
# COMPACT_ATOMS: atom_id res chain seq x y z
N MET A 1 -42.41 -17.79 33.20
CA MET A 1 -43.33 -16.89 33.93
C MET A 1 -43.46 -15.64 33.06
N LYS A 2 -44.34 -15.68 32.04
CA LYS A 2 -45.70 -15.16 31.99
C LYS A 2 -45.80 -13.72 32.51
N ILE A 3 -46.06 -12.78 31.63
CA ILE A 3 -47.31 -12.00 31.39
C ILE A 3 -46.80 -10.61 30.93
N ALA A 4 -47.30 -9.85 29.97
CA ALA A 4 -48.36 -9.82 28.94
C ALA A 4 -48.14 -8.44 28.27
N LEU A 5 -48.24 -8.23 27.05
CA LEU A 5 -49.27 -8.04 26.00
C LEU A 5 -50.40 -7.02 26.33
N ALA A 6 -50.70 -6.18 25.32
CA ALA A 6 -51.87 -5.35 25.03
C ALA A 6 -51.71 -3.85 25.38
N ALA A 7 -52.22 -2.87 24.62
CA ALA A 7 -53.16 -2.79 23.47
C ALA A 7 -52.95 -1.39 22.82
N ALA A 8 -52.96 -1.19 21.62
CA ALA A 8 -53.88 -0.80 20.54
C ALA A 8 -55.04 0.18 20.87
N MET A 9 -55.25 1.10 19.95
CA MET A 9 -56.42 1.84 19.43
C MET A 9 -56.22 3.35 19.42
N ALA A 10 -56.02 3.95 18.28
CA ALA A 10 -57.00 4.47 17.30
C ALA A 10 -57.79 5.71 17.79
N CYS A 11 -57.60 6.83 17.12
CA CYS A 11 -58.65 7.82 16.88
C CYS A 11 -58.42 8.58 15.57
N ASN A 12 -59.39 8.42 14.68
CA ASN A 12 -59.63 9.16 13.43
C ASN A 12 -60.29 10.51 13.76
N ALA A 13 -60.05 11.53 12.93
CA ALA A 13 -60.96 12.59 12.44
C ALA A 13 -60.13 13.87 12.21
N ALA A 14 -60.32 14.72 11.25
CA ALA A 14 -61.30 14.96 10.21
C ALA A 14 -60.70 16.02 9.27
N VAL A 15 -61.17 16.00 8.10
CA VAL A 15 -60.99 16.89 6.95
C VAL A 15 -61.35 18.36 7.30
N ASP A 16 -60.53 19.31 6.81
CA ASP A 16 -61.08 20.61 6.41
C ASP A 16 -60.30 21.20 5.22
N ARG A 17 -61.05 21.57 4.19
CA ARG A 17 -60.59 22.25 2.96
C ARG A 17 -60.83 23.72 3.09
N PRO A 18 -59.93 24.61 2.65
CA PRO A 18 -60.24 26.01 2.47
C PRO A 18 -60.78 26.33 1.06
N PRO A 19 -61.45 27.47 0.89
CA PRO A 19 -62.31 27.79 -0.22
C PRO A 19 -61.60 28.39 -1.45
N GLN A 20 -62.22 28.14 -2.57
CA GLN A 20 -61.89 28.76 -3.88
C GLN A 20 -62.33 30.22 -3.91
N PHE A 21 -61.45 31.10 -4.34
CA PHE A 21 -61.88 32.42 -4.87
C PHE A 21 -61.57 32.50 -6.36
N ARG A 22 -62.61 32.81 -7.10
CA ARG A 22 -62.61 33.13 -8.53
C ARG A 22 -62.55 34.66 -8.74
N LEU A 23 -62.00 35.01 -9.92
CA LEU A 23 -62.26 36.12 -10.82
C LEU A 23 -61.34 37.35 -10.74
N GLY A 24 -60.82 37.67 -11.95
CA GLY A 24 -60.51 39.02 -12.37
C GLY A 24 -59.53 39.11 -13.52
N SER A 25 -60.03 38.90 -14.75
CA SER A 25 -59.30 39.18 -16.00
C SER A 25 -59.06 40.71 -16.18
N ARG A 26 -57.82 41.14 -16.37
CA ARG A 26 -57.51 42.33 -17.15
C ARG A 26 -56.18 42.16 -17.89
N MET A 27 -56.28 42.18 -19.23
CA MET A 27 -55.16 42.29 -20.16
C MET A 27 -54.35 43.56 -19.87
N ILE A 28 -53.04 43.43 -19.75
CA ILE A 28 -52.07 44.47 -20.07
C ILE A 28 -50.96 43.82 -20.86
N ARG A 29 -50.88 44.20 -22.15
CA ARG A 29 -49.76 43.93 -23.04
C ARG A 29 -48.57 44.74 -22.55
N SER A 30 -47.48 44.06 -22.20
CA SER A 30 -46.15 44.68 -22.17
C SER A 30 -45.12 43.68 -22.70
N ILE A 31 -44.39 44.19 -23.64
CA ILE A 31 -43.34 43.61 -24.40
C ILE A 31 -42.21 43.22 -23.46
N PHE A 32 -41.87 41.90 -23.35
CA PHE A 32 -40.64 41.43 -22.75
C PHE A 32 -39.67 41.02 -23.85
N PRO A 33 -38.41 41.50 -23.84
CA PRO A 33 -37.38 40.99 -24.71
C PRO A 33 -36.96 39.60 -24.21
N ALA A 34 -36.86 38.67 -25.15
CA ALA A 34 -36.34 37.32 -24.93
C ALA A 34 -34.87 37.38 -24.51
N LEU A 35 -34.60 37.25 -23.21
CA LEU A 35 -33.28 36.87 -22.71
C LEU A 35 -33.15 35.34 -22.87
N VAL A 36 -32.51 34.95 -23.96
CA VAL A 36 -31.99 33.60 -24.13
C VAL A 36 -30.90 33.39 -23.09
N GLY A 37 -31.26 32.82 -21.94
CA GLY A 37 -30.32 32.30 -20.98
C GLY A 37 -29.59 31.11 -21.60
N LEU A 38 -28.36 31.34 -22.08
CA LEU A 38 -27.41 30.32 -22.43
C LEU A 38 -26.98 29.65 -21.09
N ALA A 39 -27.73 28.64 -20.70
CA ALA A 39 -27.28 27.72 -19.65
C ALA A 39 -26.04 27.02 -20.24
N LEU A 40 -24.87 27.49 -19.90
CA LEU A 40 -23.61 26.71 -19.97
C LEU A 40 -23.84 25.45 -19.15
N LEU A 41 -24.21 24.39 -19.82
CA LEU A 41 -23.98 23.04 -19.36
C LEU A 41 -22.45 22.88 -19.19
N ILE A 42 -21.93 23.20 -18.02
CA ILE A 42 -20.63 22.72 -17.58
C ILE A 42 -20.84 21.21 -17.44
N THR A 43 -20.71 20.48 -18.56
CA THR A 43 -20.35 19.07 -18.50
C THR A 43 -19.01 19.06 -17.81
N GLY A 44 -18.98 18.69 -16.53
CA GLY A 44 -17.75 18.35 -15.84
C GLY A 44 -17.10 17.20 -16.62
N LEU A 45 -16.27 17.55 -17.60
CA LEU A 45 -15.30 16.65 -18.16
C LEU A 45 -14.45 16.24 -16.95
N ALA A 46 -14.44 14.97 -16.62
CA ALA A 46 -13.47 14.42 -15.68
C ALA A 46 -12.09 14.78 -16.24
N GLU A 47 -11.49 15.82 -15.67
CA GLU A 47 -10.23 16.37 -16.16
C GLU A 47 -9.14 15.32 -15.98
N ALA A 48 -8.21 15.22 -16.91
CA ALA A 48 -7.01 14.40 -16.76
C ALA A 48 -6.31 14.79 -15.45
N ALA A 49 -5.64 13.85 -14.80
CA ALA A 49 -4.95 14.16 -13.54
C ALA A 49 -4.05 15.38 -13.68
N VAL A 50 -3.35 15.52 -14.83
CA VAL A 50 -2.56 16.73 -15.15
C VAL A 50 -2.66 17.09 -16.62
N SER A 51 -2.32 18.35 -16.95
CA SER A 51 -2.24 18.82 -18.36
C SER A 51 -1.07 18.17 -19.10
N GLY A 52 -1.15 18.16 -20.45
CA GLY A 52 -0.03 17.69 -21.28
C GLY A 52 1.28 18.47 -21.04
N GLU A 53 1.19 19.77 -20.76
CA GLU A 53 2.35 20.61 -20.41
C GLU A 53 2.95 20.17 -19.06
N GLU A 54 2.12 19.96 -18.08
CA GLU A 54 2.58 19.49 -16.76
C GLU A 54 3.21 18.10 -16.84
N ALA A 55 2.67 17.19 -17.63
CA ALA A 55 3.24 15.87 -17.88
C ALA A 55 4.67 15.94 -18.47
N GLN A 56 5.01 16.99 -19.27
CA GLN A 56 6.38 17.15 -19.80
C GLN A 56 7.43 17.33 -18.70
N ARG A 57 7.03 17.72 -17.50
CA ARG A 57 7.95 17.80 -16.34
C ARG A 57 8.60 16.46 -16.02
N LEU A 58 7.93 15.33 -16.31
CA LEU A 58 8.47 13.97 -16.14
C LEU A 58 9.69 13.68 -17.02
N LYS A 59 9.88 14.45 -18.09
CA LYS A 59 11.03 14.36 -19.00
C LYS A 59 12.14 15.35 -18.70
N THR A 60 11.89 16.31 -17.81
CA THR A 60 12.82 17.45 -17.55
C THR A 60 13.23 17.54 -16.09
N VAL A 61 12.42 18.17 -15.26
CA VAL A 61 12.74 18.47 -13.86
C VAL A 61 12.36 17.36 -12.89
N LEU A 62 11.44 16.48 -13.30
CA LEU A 62 11.06 15.29 -12.55
C LEU A 62 11.72 14.04 -13.15
N THR A 63 11.81 12.99 -12.33
CA THR A 63 12.12 11.65 -12.82
C THR A 63 10.90 11.10 -13.58
N PRO A 64 11.05 10.05 -14.39
CA PRO A 64 9.90 9.41 -15.02
C PRO A 64 8.85 8.88 -14.03
N LEU A 65 9.22 8.65 -12.77
CA LEU A 65 8.34 8.23 -11.67
C LEU A 65 7.70 9.42 -10.93
N GLY A 66 8.04 10.67 -11.26
CA GLY A 66 7.45 11.88 -10.68
C GLY A 66 8.23 12.52 -9.54
N ALA A 67 9.32 11.91 -9.10
CA ALA A 67 10.20 12.48 -8.08
C ALA A 67 10.97 13.72 -8.59
N GLU A 68 11.42 14.59 -7.70
CA GLU A 68 12.36 15.64 -8.06
C GLU A 68 13.68 15.05 -8.54
N ARG A 69 14.09 15.39 -9.76
CA ARG A 69 15.36 14.88 -10.33
C ARG A 69 16.59 15.42 -9.61
N ALA A 70 16.55 16.69 -9.21
CA ALA A 70 17.66 17.34 -8.54
C ALA A 70 17.91 16.77 -7.13
N GLY A 71 19.16 16.85 -6.68
CA GLY A 71 19.52 16.61 -5.28
C GLY A 71 18.98 17.72 -4.37
N ASN A 72 19.14 17.54 -3.05
CA ASN A 72 18.81 18.59 -2.10
C ASN A 72 19.93 19.63 -1.97
N ALA A 73 19.65 20.72 -1.23
CA ALA A 73 20.52 21.88 -1.18
C ALA A 73 21.89 21.60 -0.51
N ASP A 74 21.96 20.70 0.46
CA ASP A 74 23.18 20.35 1.19
C ASP A 74 23.94 19.16 0.59
N GLY A 75 23.39 18.55 -0.49
CA GLY A 75 23.99 17.41 -1.20
C GLY A 75 23.86 16.08 -0.48
N SER A 76 23.14 16.01 0.65
CA SER A 76 22.93 14.75 1.38
C SER A 76 21.97 13.80 0.66
N ILE A 77 21.08 14.32 -0.21
CA ILE A 77 20.32 13.56 -1.20
C ILE A 77 20.87 13.89 -2.57
N PRO A 78 21.50 12.94 -3.29
CA PRO A 78 22.08 13.22 -4.62
C PRO A 78 21.00 13.41 -5.69
N ALA A 79 21.38 14.00 -6.83
CA ALA A 79 20.53 14.02 -8.01
C ALA A 79 20.30 12.58 -8.51
N TRP A 80 19.06 12.31 -9.01
CA TRP A 80 18.77 11.03 -9.64
C TRP A 80 19.42 10.96 -11.04
N THR A 81 20.20 9.92 -11.31
CA THR A 81 21.00 9.73 -12.53
C THR A 81 20.56 8.54 -13.37
N GLY A 82 19.37 7.98 -13.10
CA GLY A 82 18.82 6.84 -13.84
C GLY A 82 18.58 5.60 -12.97
N GLY A 83 19.02 5.63 -11.72
CA GLY A 83 18.89 4.50 -10.80
C GLY A 83 19.83 3.34 -11.15
N MET A 84 19.57 2.16 -10.57
CA MET A 84 20.34 0.94 -10.84
C MET A 84 19.52 0.00 -11.72
N THR A 85 20.00 -0.21 -12.95
CA THR A 85 19.26 -0.96 -13.99
C THR A 85 19.93 -2.26 -14.40
N LYS A 86 21.04 -2.62 -13.77
CA LYS A 86 21.79 -3.84 -14.06
C LYS A 86 22.28 -4.48 -12.77
N PRO A 87 22.15 -5.78 -12.62
CA PRO A 87 22.75 -6.49 -11.51
C PRO A 87 24.29 -6.47 -11.63
N PRO A 88 25.03 -6.73 -10.54
CA PRO A 88 26.45 -7.02 -10.59
C PRO A 88 26.77 -8.13 -11.59
N ALA A 89 27.98 -8.08 -12.19
CA ALA A 89 28.36 -9.00 -13.27
C ALA A 89 28.43 -10.49 -12.84
N ASP A 90 28.60 -10.74 -11.56
CA ASP A 90 28.66 -12.06 -10.92
C ASP A 90 27.29 -12.54 -10.39
N TYR A 91 26.23 -11.78 -10.58
CA TYR A 91 24.88 -12.19 -10.19
C TYR A 91 24.40 -13.35 -11.06
N VAL A 92 23.85 -14.38 -10.42
CA VAL A 92 23.21 -15.52 -11.07
C VAL A 92 21.72 -15.49 -10.75
N ASP A 93 20.90 -15.58 -11.78
CA ASP A 93 19.45 -15.56 -11.64
C ASP A 93 18.95 -16.62 -10.64
N GLY A 94 18.00 -16.23 -9.79
CA GLY A 94 17.47 -17.04 -8.72
C GLY A 94 18.32 -17.12 -7.45
N GLN A 95 19.51 -16.53 -7.43
CA GLN A 95 20.30 -16.38 -6.20
C GLN A 95 19.92 -15.11 -5.43
N PRO A 96 20.23 -15.00 -4.13
CA PRO A 96 20.07 -13.75 -3.38
C PRO A 96 20.85 -12.61 -4.05
N ARG A 97 20.19 -11.50 -4.29
CA ARG A 97 20.82 -10.32 -4.91
C ARG A 97 21.82 -9.69 -3.96
N PRO A 98 23.08 -9.50 -4.36
CA PRO A 98 24.10 -8.95 -3.48
C PRO A 98 23.76 -7.53 -3.04
N ASP A 99 24.29 -7.14 -1.88
CA ASP A 99 24.25 -5.75 -1.41
C ASP A 99 25.31 -4.92 -2.19
N PRO A 100 24.92 -3.97 -3.05
CA PRO A 100 25.87 -3.16 -3.81
C PRO A 100 26.67 -2.19 -2.95
N PHE A 101 26.24 -1.97 -1.70
CA PHE A 101 26.82 -1.02 -0.75
C PHE A 101 27.45 -1.70 0.49
N ALA A 102 27.71 -3.01 0.40
CA ALA A 102 28.22 -3.81 1.53
C ALA A 102 29.53 -3.28 2.14
N ALA A 103 30.35 -2.54 1.38
CA ALA A 103 31.60 -1.96 1.85
C ALA A 103 31.42 -0.64 2.63
N GLU A 104 30.24 -0.03 2.58
CA GLU A 104 30.00 1.26 3.22
C GLU A 104 29.83 1.13 4.74
N LYS A 105 30.22 2.20 5.42
CA LYS A 105 30.03 2.35 6.86
C LYS A 105 29.01 3.43 7.16
N PRO A 106 28.31 3.34 8.27
CA PRO A 106 27.41 4.40 8.71
C PRO A 106 28.16 5.73 8.84
N LEU A 107 27.52 6.81 8.42
CA LEU A 107 27.98 8.19 8.65
C LEU A 107 27.87 8.56 10.14
N PHE A 108 26.77 8.13 10.76
CA PHE A 108 26.48 8.29 12.19
C PHE A 108 25.33 7.37 12.59
N SER A 109 25.08 7.30 13.89
CA SER A 109 23.92 6.55 14.41
C SER A 109 22.97 7.49 15.17
N ILE A 110 21.67 7.28 14.98
CA ILE A 110 20.61 7.86 15.81
C ILE A 110 20.27 6.86 16.90
N THR A 111 20.22 7.35 18.14
CA THR A 111 20.01 6.55 19.36
C THR A 111 19.03 7.27 20.28
N ALA A 112 18.57 6.61 21.34
CA ALA A 112 17.72 7.22 22.36
C ALA A 112 18.30 8.50 22.97
N SER A 113 19.64 8.65 23.01
CA SER A 113 20.29 9.84 23.57
C SER A 113 20.31 11.06 22.64
N ASN A 114 20.15 10.87 21.32
CA ASN A 114 20.32 11.96 20.35
C ASN A 114 19.14 12.13 19.34
N PHE A 115 18.13 11.22 19.32
CA PHE A 115 17.06 11.23 18.31
C PHE A 115 16.29 12.55 18.24
N LYS A 116 16.17 13.28 19.35
CA LYS A 116 15.48 14.58 19.40
C LYS A 116 16.10 15.63 18.45
N ARG A 117 17.37 15.49 18.11
CA ARG A 117 18.06 16.35 17.13
C ARG A 117 17.62 16.08 15.68
N TYR A 118 17.00 14.92 15.46
CA TYR A 118 16.56 14.45 14.16
C TYR A 118 15.04 14.25 14.08
N ALA A 119 14.30 14.72 15.09
CA ALA A 119 12.87 14.46 15.25
C ALA A 119 12.03 14.85 14.01
N ASP A 120 12.40 15.92 13.31
CA ASP A 120 11.72 16.38 12.10
C ASP A 120 11.90 15.43 10.90
N ARG A 121 12.87 14.51 10.98
CA ARG A 121 13.20 13.50 9.95
C ARG A 121 12.81 12.08 10.35
N LEU A 122 12.00 11.91 11.40
CA LEU A 122 11.55 10.63 11.95
C LEU A 122 10.02 10.59 12.05
N PRO A 123 9.37 9.46 11.74
CA PRO A 123 7.93 9.26 12.02
C PRO A 123 7.67 9.17 13.52
N GLU A 124 6.39 9.33 13.93
CA GLU A 124 6.02 9.32 15.37
C GLU A 124 6.31 7.96 16.01
N GLY A 125 6.03 6.84 15.30
CA GLY A 125 6.31 5.50 15.81
C GLY A 125 7.79 5.25 16.06
N GLN A 126 8.67 5.75 15.20
CA GLN A 126 10.11 5.59 15.40
C GLN A 126 10.62 6.41 16.60
N LYS A 127 10.06 7.61 16.82
CA LYS A 127 10.34 8.39 18.03
C LYS A 127 9.88 7.64 19.28
N ALA A 128 8.70 7.01 19.23
CA ALA A 128 8.19 6.19 20.33
C ALA A 128 9.10 4.98 20.63
N LEU A 129 9.68 4.33 19.59
CA LEU A 129 10.66 3.25 19.81
C LEU A 129 11.91 3.76 20.52
N PHE A 130 12.46 4.94 20.15
CA PHE A 130 13.59 5.55 20.85
C PHE A 130 13.28 5.93 22.32
N GLU A 131 12.05 6.36 22.58
CA GLU A 131 11.61 6.70 23.95
C GLU A 131 11.42 5.45 24.81
N LYS A 132 10.90 4.37 24.21
CA LYS A 132 10.56 3.12 24.90
C LYS A 132 11.79 2.22 25.10
N TYR A 133 12.73 2.19 24.14
CA TYR A 133 13.84 1.25 24.09
C TYR A 133 15.19 1.96 24.01
N PRO A 134 15.96 2.02 25.11
CA PRO A 134 17.25 2.73 25.15
C PRO A 134 18.31 2.14 24.21
N ASP A 135 18.19 0.88 23.84
CA ASP A 135 19.06 0.11 22.94
C ASP A 135 18.65 0.20 21.46
N TYR A 136 17.48 0.84 21.14
CA TYR A 136 17.08 1.07 19.77
C TYR A 136 18.04 2.03 19.06
N ARG A 137 18.43 1.66 17.82
CA ARG A 137 19.43 2.41 17.06
C ARG A 137 19.19 2.32 15.57
N MET A 138 19.30 3.45 14.89
CA MET A 138 19.33 3.55 13.43
C MET A 138 20.74 3.93 13.00
N ASP A 139 21.34 3.16 12.10
CA ASP A 139 22.63 3.48 11.47
C ASP A 139 22.36 4.16 10.12
N ILE A 140 22.82 5.42 9.98
CA ILE A 140 22.54 6.27 8.83
C ILE A 140 23.72 6.20 7.86
N TYR A 141 23.41 5.86 6.62
CA TYR A 141 24.39 5.70 5.53
C TYR A 141 24.25 6.81 4.48
N PRO A 142 25.23 6.93 3.56
CA PRO A 142 25.08 7.80 2.40
C PRO A 142 23.83 7.42 1.58
N SER A 143 23.13 8.43 1.07
CA SER A 143 21.93 8.20 0.26
C SER A 143 22.28 7.82 -1.17
N HIS A 144 21.63 6.75 -1.69
CA HIS A 144 21.74 6.29 -3.06
C HIS A 144 20.37 6.18 -3.70
N ARG A 145 20.08 7.01 -4.70
CA ARG A 145 18.81 6.99 -5.43
C ARG A 145 18.86 5.92 -6.53
N THR A 146 18.68 4.67 -6.11
CA THR A 146 18.79 3.48 -6.96
C THR A 146 17.52 3.13 -7.70
N ALA A 147 16.38 3.79 -7.39
CA ALA A 147 15.10 3.55 -8.01
C ALA A 147 15.15 3.68 -9.53
N ALA A 148 14.63 2.67 -10.21
CA ALA A 148 14.52 2.58 -11.66
C ALA A 148 13.27 1.78 -12.05
N ALA A 149 12.90 1.81 -13.34
CA ALA A 149 11.92 0.92 -13.93
C ALA A 149 12.28 0.67 -15.42
N PRO A 150 11.75 -0.36 -16.07
CA PRO A 150 11.89 -0.57 -17.50
C PRO A 150 11.33 0.61 -18.31
N GLN A 151 11.88 0.85 -19.51
CA GLN A 151 11.43 1.95 -20.37
C GLN A 151 9.92 1.88 -20.69
N SER A 152 9.38 0.68 -20.88
CA SER A 152 7.95 0.48 -21.11
C SER A 152 7.08 0.96 -19.95
N VAL A 153 7.54 0.81 -18.71
CA VAL A 153 6.86 1.34 -17.52
C VAL A 153 6.92 2.87 -17.52
N TYR A 154 8.07 3.48 -17.83
CA TYR A 154 8.20 4.93 -17.95
C TYR A 154 7.27 5.52 -19.04
N ASP A 155 7.19 4.86 -20.20
CA ASP A 155 6.31 5.29 -21.30
C ASP A 155 4.83 5.22 -20.88
N ASN A 156 4.44 4.16 -20.15
CA ASN A 156 3.11 4.03 -19.60
C ASN A 156 2.81 5.09 -18.52
N ILE A 157 3.74 5.38 -17.62
CA ILE A 157 3.59 6.43 -16.60
C ILE A 157 3.36 7.79 -17.27
N PHE A 158 4.16 8.11 -18.29
CA PHE A 158 3.98 9.34 -19.04
C PHE A 158 2.60 9.43 -19.71
N ALA A 159 2.13 8.33 -20.30
CA ALA A 159 0.79 8.26 -20.87
C ALA A 159 -0.31 8.33 -19.79
N ASN A 160 -0.13 7.63 -18.67
CA ASN A 160 -1.06 7.63 -17.52
C ASN A 160 -1.25 9.04 -16.96
N ALA A 161 -0.20 9.86 -16.90
CA ALA A 161 -0.25 11.22 -16.36
C ALA A 161 -1.40 12.07 -16.93
N THR A 162 -1.75 11.84 -18.20
CA THR A 162 -2.81 12.59 -18.88
C THR A 162 -4.09 11.80 -19.13
N ARG A 163 -4.06 10.45 -19.03
CA ARG A 163 -5.23 9.60 -19.32
C ARG A 163 -5.87 8.97 -18.09
N ALA A 164 -5.11 8.77 -17.00
CA ALA A 164 -5.66 8.22 -15.76
C ALA A 164 -6.74 9.13 -15.18
N ARG A 165 -7.77 8.53 -14.61
CA ARG A 165 -8.89 9.21 -13.96
C ARG A 165 -9.27 8.46 -12.69
N PRO A 166 -9.84 9.15 -11.70
CA PRO A 166 -10.61 8.48 -10.66
C PRO A 166 -11.70 7.59 -11.26
N ALA A 167 -12.08 6.52 -10.58
CA ALA A 167 -13.29 5.77 -10.90
C ALA A 167 -14.54 6.69 -10.83
N PRO A 168 -15.68 6.33 -11.47
CA PRO A 168 -16.88 7.17 -11.45
C PRO A 168 -17.36 7.52 -10.04
N GLU A 169 -17.19 6.62 -9.09
CA GLU A 169 -17.57 6.79 -7.68
C GLU A 169 -16.52 7.59 -6.87
N GLY A 170 -15.41 7.95 -7.48
CA GLY A 170 -14.33 8.75 -6.90
C GLY A 170 -13.02 7.98 -6.70
N ILE A 171 -11.97 8.75 -6.40
CA ILE A 171 -10.59 8.21 -6.25
C ILE A 171 -10.46 7.19 -5.11
N ALA A 172 -11.28 7.28 -4.08
CA ALA A 172 -11.30 6.31 -2.99
C ALA A 172 -11.74 4.90 -3.44
N TYR A 173 -12.50 4.81 -4.52
CA TYR A 173 -13.02 3.54 -5.02
C TYR A 173 -12.22 2.95 -6.17
N GLY A 174 -11.41 3.75 -6.86
CA GLY A 174 -10.64 3.18 -7.96
C GLY A 174 -10.04 4.17 -8.94
N VAL A 175 -9.41 3.57 -9.95
CA VAL A 175 -8.73 4.26 -11.05
C VAL A 175 -9.20 3.67 -12.38
N SER A 176 -9.33 4.50 -13.39
CA SER A 176 -9.64 4.13 -14.76
C SER A 176 -8.64 4.74 -15.75
N GLY A 177 -8.55 4.18 -16.96
CA GLY A 177 -7.70 4.68 -18.04
C GLY A 177 -6.19 4.48 -17.85
N ALA A 178 -5.72 3.90 -16.74
CA ALA A 178 -4.31 3.63 -16.47
C ALA A 178 -3.94 2.16 -16.69
N VAL A 179 -2.69 1.90 -17.06
CA VAL A 179 -2.11 0.56 -17.19
C VAL A 179 -0.58 0.62 -17.17
N GLY A 180 0.06 -0.41 -16.65
CA GLY A 180 1.49 -0.69 -16.83
C GLY A 180 2.45 0.35 -16.24
N GLY A 181 1.99 1.16 -15.32
CA GLY A 181 2.77 2.18 -14.61
C GLY A 181 1.91 2.92 -13.60
N ILE A 182 2.50 3.61 -12.64
CA ILE A 182 1.74 4.39 -11.65
C ILE A 182 0.76 5.34 -12.36
N PRO A 183 -0.48 5.50 -11.84
CA PRO A 183 -1.50 6.29 -12.54
C PRO A 183 -1.30 7.80 -12.45
N PHE A 184 -0.79 8.32 -11.34
CA PHE A 184 -0.75 9.75 -11.03
C PHE A 184 0.65 10.22 -10.63
N PRO A 185 1.65 10.26 -11.56
CA PRO A 185 3.03 10.59 -11.20
C PRO A 185 3.20 12.02 -10.65
N ILE A 186 2.19 12.87 -10.79
CA ILE A 186 2.09 14.21 -10.21
C ILE A 186 0.74 14.29 -9.46
N PRO A 187 0.59 13.61 -8.31
CA PRO A 187 -0.70 13.49 -7.64
C PRO A 187 -1.19 14.84 -7.10
N GLN A 188 -2.50 15.08 -7.24
CA GLN A 188 -3.19 16.26 -6.74
C GLN A 188 -3.94 15.98 -5.43
N SER A 189 -4.08 14.72 -5.05
CA SER A 189 -4.79 14.30 -3.85
C SER A 189 -4.08 13.14 -3.14
N GLY A 190 -4.41 12.95 -1.85
CA GLY A 190 -3.89 11.81 -1.09
C GLY A 190 -4.33 10.47 -1.67
N GLY A 191 -5.57 10.37 -2.17
CA GLY A 191 -6.07 9.15 -2.82
C GLY A 191 -5.29 8.80 -4.08
N GLU A 192 -4.89 9.78 -4.91
CA GLU A 192 -4.01 9.55 -6.06
C GLU A 192 -2.64 9.03 -5.65
N ALA A 193 -2.06 9.58 -4.58
CA ALA A 193 -0.78 9.11 -4.04
C ALA A 193 -0.87 7.67 -3.51
N ILE A 194 -1.98 7.31 -2.85
CA ILE A 194 -2.22 5.94 -2.39
C ILE A 194 -2.35 4.96 -3.57
N TRP A 195 -3.04 5.33 -4.64
CA TRP A 195 -3.10 4.49 -5.84
C TRP A 195 -1.75 4.33 -6.53
N ASN A 196 -0.85 5.32 -6.46
CA ASN A 196 0.53 5.13 -6.91
C ASN A 196 1.25 4.08 -6.08
N HIS A 197 1.04 4.06 -4.76
CA HIS A 197 1.60 3.02 -3.89
C HIS A 197 1.07 1.63 -4.25
N LEU A 198 -0.25 1.47 -4.35
CA LEU A 198 -0.89 0.18 -4.65
C LEU A 198 -0.51 -0.35 -6.04
N LEU A 199 -0.24 0.55 -6.99
CA LEU A 199 0.14 0.23 -8.36
C LEU A 199 1.63 0.48 -8.64
N ALA A 200 2.49 0.52 -7.61
CA ALA A 200 3.93 0.59 -7.77
C ALA A 200 4.46 -0.65 -8.54
N TYR A 201 5.56 -0.48 -9.27
CA TYR A 201 6.08 -1.53 -10.13
C TYR A 201 6.87 -2.60 -9.35
N TRP A 202 6.38 -3.82 -9.40
CA TRP A 202 7.00 -5.01 -8.78
C TRP A 202 7.23 -6.15 -9.78
N GLY A 203 7.23 -5.84 -11.09
CA GLY A 203 7.21 -6.83 -12.16
C GLY A 203 5.80 -7.25 -12.55
N ALA A 204 5.69 -8.19 -13.49
CA ALA A 204 4.41 -8.72 -13.96
C ALA A 204 3.98 -9.99 -13.22
N ALA A 205 4.95 -10.81 -12.81
CA ALA A 205 4.70 -12.06 -12.08
C ALA A 205 5.94 -12.50 -11.29
N ARG A 206 5.72 -13.21 -10.18
CA ARG A 206 6.79 -13.76 -9.35
C ARG A 206 6.35 -14.99 -8.55
N GLU A 207 7.33 -15.77 -8.12
CA GLU A 207 7.21 -16.84 -7.13
C GLU A 207 8.11 -16.53 -5.94
N ASP A 208 7.59 -16.73 -4.73
CA ASP A 208 8.35 -16.52 -3.52
C ASP A 208 8.11 -17.62 -2.50
N ARG A 209 9.08 -17.80 -1.63
CA ARG A 209 8.94 -18.51 -0.38
C ARG A 209 9.18 -17.54 0.75
N ILE A 210 8.17 -17.38 1.59
CA ILE A 210 8.07 -16.34 2.60
C ILE A 210 7.99 -16.96 3.98
N ARG A 211 8.58 -16.28 4.96
CA ARG A 211 8.38 -16.55 6.38
C ARG A 211 7.85 -15.33 7.08
N ASN A 212 6.91 -15.55 7.99
CA ASN A 212 6.42 -14.54 8.92
C ASN A 212 6.75 -14.97 10.34
N TYR A 213 7.12 -14.01 11.15
CA TYR A 213 7.47 -14.24 12.54
C TYR A 213 6.72 -13.27 13.45
N VAL A 214 6.43 -13.74 14.66
CA VAL A 214 5.91 -12.89 15.73
C VAL A 214 6.96 -12.89 16.85
N VAL A 215 7.27 -11.71 17.35
CA VAL A 215 8.02 -11.53 18.60
C VAL A 215 7.03 -11.03 19.64
N SER A 216 6.76 -11.88 20.62
CA SER A 216 5.84 -11.57 21.71
C SER A 216 6.40 -10.49 22.65
N SER A 217 5.54 -9.90 23.48
CA SER A 217 5.94 -8.83 24.43
C SER A 217 7.01 -9.27 25.46
N ASP A 218 7.15 -10.57 25.69
CA ASP A 218 8.22 -11.15 26.53
C ASP A 218 9.54 -11.38 25.77
N GLY A 219 9.56 -11.11 24.44
CA GLY A 219 10.71 -11.26 23.56
C GLY A 219 10.87 -12.64 22.91
N THR A 220 9.88 -13.52 23.02
CA THR A 220 9.90 -14.83 22.38
C THR A 220 9.66 -14.70 20.89
N LEU A 221 10.60 -15.20 20.07
CA LEU A 221 10.51 -15.26 18.61
C LEU A 221 9.84 -16.58 18.19
N GLU A 222 8.77 -16.50 17.43
CA GLU A 222 8.04 -17.66 16.89
C GLU A 222 7.86 -17.53 15.38
N LEU A 223 8.10 -18.64 14.64
CA LEU A 223 7.69 -18.76 13.24
C LEU A 223 6.15 -18.88 13.20
N SER A 224 5.49 -17.83 12.76
CA SER A 224 4.02 -17.78 12.72
C SER A 224 3.45 -18.38 11.44
N ASN A 225 4.11 -18.18 10.27
CA ASN A 225 3.75 -18.81 9.01
C ASN A 225 4.99 -18.98 8.12
N GLN A 226 4.99 -20.04 7.33
CA GLN A 226 5.90 -20.24 6.21
C GLN A 226 5.07 -20.73 5.03
N TYR A 227 5.20 -20.06 3.88
CA TYR A 227 4.37 -20.37 2.72
C TYR A 227 5.11 -20.14 1.40
N ARG A 228 4.60 -20.78 0.37
CA ARG A 228 4.95 -20.49 -1.02
C ARG A 228 3.83 -19.64 -1.60
N GLU A 229 4.20 -18.63 -2.37
CA GLU A 229 3.24 -17.82 -3.10
C GLU A 229 3.58 -17.69 -4.57
N ILE A 230 2.56 -17.51 -5.37
CA ILE A 230 2.62 -16.94 -6.71
C ILE A 230 1.82 -15.64 -6.73
N VAL A 231 2.39 -14.64 -7.36
CA VAL A 231 1.78 -13.31 -7.47
C VAL A 231 1.85 -12.83 -8.91
N ASP A 232 0.70 -12.42 -9.43
CA ASP A 232 0.59 -11.80 -10.74
C ASP A 232 -0.01 -10.41 -10.65
N PHE A 233 0.55 -9.52 -11.45
CA PHE A 233 0.03 -8.17 -11.67
C PHE A 233 -0.46 -8.03 -13.11
N PRO A 234 -1.71 -8.44 -13.44
CA PRO A 234 -2.26 -8.33 -14.79
C PRO A 234 -2.19 -6.92 -15.37
N TYR A 235 -2.21 -5.91 -14.49
CA TYR A 235 -1.99 -4.51 -14.81
C TYR A 235 -0.64 -4.24 -15.52
N TYR A 236 0.36 -5.09 -15.28
CA TYR A 236 1.71 -4.99 -15.84
C TYR A 236 2.04 -6.07 -16.88
N TYR A 237 1.05 -6.83 -17.36
CA TYR A 237 1.30 -7.79 -18.43
C TYR A 237 1.73 -7.07 -19.72
N PRO A 238 2.61 -7.67 -20.54
CA PRO A 238 3.13 -6.99 -21.74
C PRO A 238 2.06 -6.59 -22.77
N ASP A 239 0.94 -7.31 -22.80
CA ASP A 239 -0.20 -7.06 -23.68
C ASP A 239 -1.35 -6.29 -23.02
N ALA A 240 -1.19 -5.90 -21.76
CA ALA A 240 -2.21 -5.17 -21.02
C ALA A 240 -2.53 -3.81 -21.66
N LYS A 241 -3.82 -3.51 -21.75
CA LYS A 241 -4.35 -2.20 -22.20
C LYS A 241 -5.30 -1.68 -21.13
N PRO A 242 -5.51 -0.34 -21.04
CA PRO A 242 -6.32 0.26 -19.98
C PRO A 242 -7.69 -0.39 -19.76
N ASP A 243 -8.32 -0.88 -20.83
CA ASP A 243 -9.68 -1.41 -20.77
C ASP A 243 -9.74 -2.93 -21.03
N SER A 244 -8.61 -3.63 -21.04
CA SER A 244 -8.58 -5.06 -21.43
C SER A 244 -7.61 -5.97 -20.65
N PHE A 245 -6.97 -5.50 -19.56
CA PHE A 245 -6.15 -6.37 -18.71
C PHE A 245 -7.00 -7.19 -17.70
N GLY A 246 -8.31 -6.98 -17.69
CA GLY A 246 -9.24 -7.53 -16.72
C GLY A 246 -9.53 -6.55 -15.58
N ASP A 247 -10.42 -6.96 -14.67
CA ASP A 247 -10.92 -6.08 -13.61
C ASP A 247 -10.02 -6.06 -12.37
N TYR A 248 -9.07 -7.00 -12.29
CA TYR A 248 -8.21 -7.21 -11.12
C TYR A 248 -6.75 -6.93 -11.46
N TYR A 249 -6.16 -5.94 -10.78
CA TYR A 249 -4.77 -5.53 -11.00
C TYR A 249 -3.77 -6.43 -10.31
N PHE A 250 -4.20 -7.14 -9.24
CA PHE A 250 -3.38 -7.98 -8.40
C PHE A 250 -4.06 -9.32 -8.14
N LYS A 251 -3.30 -10.40 -8.26
CA LYS A 251 -3.73 -11.77 -7.92
C LYS A 251 -2.63 -12.45 -7.13
N ARG A 252 -2.99 -13.05 -6.01
CA ARG A 252 -2.07 -13.76 -5.14
C ARG A 252 -2.67 -15.11 -4.74
N ARG A 253 -1.88 -16.16 -4.85
CA ARG A 253 -2.18 -17.45 -4.27
C ARG A 253 -1.03 -17.86 -3.37
N GLU A 254 -1.32 -18.26 -2.14
CA GLU A 254 -0.35 -18.79 -1.21
C GLU A 254 -0.79 -20.14 -0.65
N VAL A 255 0.19 -20.97 -0.30
CA VAL A 255 -0.03 -22.25 0.39
C VAL A 255 1.01 -22.38 1.50
N SER A 256 0.54 -22.46 2.74
CA SER A 256 1.39 -22.65 3.91
C SER A 256 2.01 -24.04 3.93
N ASP A 257 3.30 -24.14 4.19
CA ASP A 257 4.01 -25.40 4.41
C ASP A 257 4.62 -25.51 5.84
N GLY A 258 4.40 -24.51 6.68
CA GLY A 258 4.81 -24.50 8.09
C GLY A 258 4.21 -23.33 8.87
N PRO A 259 4.17 -23.41 10.19
CA PRO A 259 4.40 -24.56 11.04
C PRO A 259 3.34 -25.66 10.86
N PRO A 260 3.50 -26.87 11.46
CA PRO A 260 2.62 -28.03 11.19
C PRO A 260 1.12 -27.77 11.35
N GLY A 261 0.72 -26.84 12.22
CA GLY A 261 -0.68 -26.46 12.43
C GLY A 261 -1.31 -25.70 11.25
N LEU A 262 -0.49 -25.09 10.40
CA LEU A 262 -0.91 -24.31 9.22
C LEU A 262 -0.66 -25.03 7.90
N ALA A 263 0.16 -26.08 7.88
CA ALA A 263 0.56 -26.76 6.66
C ALA A 263 -0.66 -27.19 5.81
N GLY A 264 -0.60 -26.89 4.52
CA GLY A 264 -1.68 -27.12 3.55
C GLY A 264 -2.80 -26.08 3.55
N ARG A 265 -2.80 -25.08 4.45
CA ARG A 265 -3.73 -23.94 4.35
C ARG A 265 -3.40 -23.14 3.11
N GLY A 266 -4.43 -22.77 2.35
CA GLY A 266 -4.27 -21.95 1.16
C GLY A 266 -5.11 -20.67 1.20
N TYR A 267 -4.60 -19.60 0.60
CA TYR A 267 -5.31 -18.37 0.35
C TYR A 267 -5.23 -17.98 -1.11
N LEU A 268 -6.30 -17.44 -1.63
CA LEU A 268 -6.37 -16.84 -2.95
C LEU A 268 -7.02 -15.47 -2.82
N LEU A 269 -6.37 -14.44 -3.35
CA LEU A 269 -6.81 -13.06 -3.30
C LEU A 269 -6.77 -12.44 -4.69
N TRP A 270 -7.82 -11.72 -5.07
CA TRP A 270 -7.85 -10.85 -6.24
C TRP A 270 -8.27 -9.45 -5.82
N GLU A 271 -7.46 -8.46 -6.14
CA GLU A 271 -7.75 -7.06 -5.85
C GLU A 271 -8.12 -6.29 -7.12
N PRO A 272 -9.28 -5.62 -7.13
CA PRO A 272 -9.78 -4.91 -8.30
C PRO A 272 -9.21 -3.50 -8.39
N LEU A 273 -9.14 -2.98 -9.62
CA LEU A 273 -8.80 -1.57 -9.85
C LEU A 273 -9.97 -0.61 -9.53
N ASP A 274 -11.20 -1.13 -9.46
CA ASP A 274 -12.43 -0.41 -9.13
C ASP A 274 -13.29 -1.27 -8.19
N VAL A 275 -13.23 -0.97 -6.89
CA VAL A 275 -13.91 -1.76 -5.84
C VAL A 275 -15.41 -1.53 -5.80
N ALA A 276 -15.92 -0.45 -6.40
CA ALA A 276 -17.35 -0.21 -6.48
C ALA A 276 -18.03 -1.15 -7.48
N ARG A 277 -17.32 -1.49 -8.56
CA ARG A 277 -17.82 -2.40 -9.61
C ARG A 277 -17.45 -3.85 -9.35
N HIS A 278 -16.23 -4.09 -8.88
CA HIS A 278 -15.66 -5.40 -8.70
C HIS A 278 -15.14 -5.53 -7.26
N PRO A 279 -15.87 -6.23 -6.37
CA PRO A 279 -15.41 -6.38 -4.99
C PRO A 279 -14.14 -7.23 -4.92
N ILE A 280 -13.31 -7.00 -3.91
CA ILE A 280 -12.19 -7.88 -3.55
C ILE A 280 -12.71 -9.32 -3.46
N GLN A 281 -12.02 -10.26 -4.10
CA GLN A 281 -12.34 -11.67 -4.06
C GLN A 281 -11.30 -12.39 -3.23
N ALA A 282 -11.73 -13.09 -2.20
CA ALA A 282 -10.85 -13.88 -1.34
C ALA A 282 -11.42 -15.26 -1.07
N TRP A 283 -10.55 -16.27 -1.10
CA TRP A 283 -10.89 -17.65 -0.77
C TRP A 283 -9.84 -18.25 0.15
N GLN A 284 -10.28 -19.17 0.97
CA GLN A 284 -9.44 -19.90 1.89
C GLN A 284 -9.68 -21.40 1.73
N TYR A 285 -8.60 -22.18 1.67
CA TYR A 285 -8.64 -23.64 1.81
C TYR A 285 -8.24 -24.03 3.21
N LEU A 286 -9.07 -24.85 3.84
CA LEU A 286 -8.85 -25.40 5.18
C LEU A 286 -8.59 -26.91 5.07
N PRO A 287 -7.37 -27.41 5.30
CA PRO A 287 -7.02 -28.82 5.10
C PRO A 287 -7.85 -29.79 5.92
N ARG A 288 -8.16 -29.43 7.17
CA ARG A 288 -8.97 -30.27 8.08
C ARG A 288 -10.40 -30.48 7.57
N GLU A 289 -10.93 -29.49 6.86
CA GLU A 289 -12.28 -29.54 6.29
C GLU A 289 -12.29 -30.03 4.84
N ARG A 290 -11.11 -30.07 4.19
CA ARG A 290 -10.93 -30.37 2.75
C ARG A 290 -11.85 -29.51 1.88
N ARG A 291 -11.99 -28.25 2.22
CA ARG A 291 -12.97 -27.35 1.58
C ARG A 291 -12.37 -25.98 1.29
N VAL A 292 -12.64 -25.49 0.09
CA VAL A 292 -12.45 -24.08 -0.26
C VAL A 292 -13.70 -23.30 0.15
N ARG A 293 -13.49 -22.19 0.84
CA ARG A 293 -14.56 -21.26 1.23
C ARG A 293 -14.24 -19.88 0.66
N LYS A 294 -15.25 -19.20 0.14
CA LYS A 294 -15.16 -17.77 -0.11
C LYS A 294 -15.09 -17.06 1.25
N SER A 295 -14.13 -16.16 1.40
CA SER A 295 -13.90 -15.45 2.67
C SER A 295 -13.89 -13.94 2.43
N PRO A 296 -15.09 -13.32 2.38
CA PRO A 296 -15.19 -11.87 2.13
C PRO A 296 -14.60 -11.01 3.26
N LEU A 297 -14.24 -11.64 4.39
CA LEU A 297 -13.65 -10.97 5.55
C LEU A 297 -12.11 -10.88 5.51
N LEU A 298 -11.45 -11.49 4.51
CA LEU A 298 -10.00 -11.36 4.35
C LEU A 298 -9.65 -10.03 3.68
N SER A 299 -9.97 -8.93 4.37
CA SER A 299 -9.71 -7.57 3.91
C SER A 299 -9.82 -6.58 5.06
N TYR A 300 -9.28 -5.40 4.86
CA TYR A 300 -9.29 -4.30 5.84
C TYR A 300 -8.69 -4.70 7.19
N ASP A 301 -9.30 -4.26 8.27
CA ASP A 301 -8.89 -4.44 9.67
C ASP A 301 -9.10 -5.85 10.24
N THR A 302 -9.43 -6.83 9.40
CA THR A 302 -9.48 -8.23 9.85
C THR A 302 -8.08 -8.68 10.26
N PRO A 303 -7.86 -9.15 11.51
CA PRO A 303 -6.54 -9.62 11.94
C PRO A 303 -6.07 -10.79 11.07
N THR A 304 -4.79 -10.78 10.70
CA THR A 304 -4.20 -11.89 9.97
C THR A 304 -4.04 -13.10 10.89
N PRO A 305 -4.25 -14.33 10.40
CA PRO A 305 -4.13 -15.54 11.23
C PRO A 305 -2.74 -15.77 11.81
N ASP A 306 -1.73 -15.21 11.18
CA ASP A 306 -0.30 -15.38 11.45
C ASP A 306 0.38 -14.11 11.99
N GLY A 307 -0.37 -13.03 12.16
CA GLY A 307 0.13 -11.77 12.70
C GLY A 307 0.08 -11.64 14.22
N GLY A 308 -0.21 -12.73 14.94
CA GLY A 308 -0.22 -12.71 16.43
C GLY A 308 -1.23 -11.74 17.04
N GLY A 309 -2.24 -11.30 16.27
CA GLY A 309 -3.20 -10.27 16.69
C GLY A 309 -2.70 -8.84 16.54
N ILE A 310 -1.48 -8.65 16.04
CA ILE A 310 -0.87 -7.32 15.81
C ILE A 310 -1.23 -6.81 14.41
N GLU A 311 -1.09 -7.66 13.40
CA GLU A 311 -1.23 -7.32 11.98
C GLU A 311 -2.66 -7.54 11.49
N ALA A 312 -3.13 -6.67 10.60
CA ALA A 312 -4.38 -6.80 9.83
C ALA A 312 -4.10 -6.91 8.32
N PHE A 313 -5.09 -7.37 7.54
CA PHE A 313 -4.90 -7.61 6.10
C PHE A 313 -4.57 -6.34 5.29
N ASP A 314 -5.05 -5.18 5.70
CA ASP A 314 -4.75 -3.92 5.01
C ASP A 314 -3.44 -3.25 5.49
N GLU A 315 -2.75 -3.88 6.41
CA GLU A 315 -1.40 -3.48 6.85
C GLU A 315 -0.30 -4.22 6.07
N TYR A 316 -0.62 -5.17 5.19
CA TYR A 316 0.36 -5.78 4.29
C TYR A 316 1.02 -4.72 3.41
N TYR A 317 2.35 -4.85 3.24
CA TYR A 317 3.15 -3.89 2.45
C TYR A 317 3.03 -2.45 2.95
N VAL A 318 2.91 -2.29 4.28
CA VAL A 318 2.67 -1.02 5.01
C VAL A 318 1.26 -0.48 4.81
N PHE A 319 0.67 -0.67 3.64
CA PHE A 319 -0.73 -0.44 3.32
C PHE A 319 -1.13 -1.23 2.07
N SER A 320 -2.21 -1.97 2.13
CA SER A 320 -2.75 -2.71 1.00
C SER A 320 -4.28 -2.70 0.97
N GLY A 321 -4.85 -3.18 -0.14
CA GLY A 321 -6.28 -3.27 -0.31
C GLY A 321 -6.95 -1.95 -0.69
N SER A 322 -8.25 -1.88 -0.50
CA SER A 322 -9.04 -0.73 -0.97
C SER A 322 -8.86 0.50 -0.08
N PRO A 323 -8.59 1.68 -0.65
CA PRO A 323 -8.50 2.94 0.10
C PRO A 323 -9.87 3.52 0.51
N ASP A 324 -11.00 2.88 0.19
CA ASP A 324 -12.38 3.40 0.35
C ASP A 324 -12.82 3.61 1.81
N ARG A 325 -12.01 3.17 2.77
CA ARG A 325 -12.24 3.39 4.20
C ARG A 325 -11.80 4.76 4.69
N TYR A 326 -10.92 5.45 3.94
CA TYR A 326 -10.25 6.65 4.41
C TYR A 326 -10.40 7.83 3.46
N ASP A 327 -10.42 9.01 4.05
CA ASP A 327 -10.20 10.28 3.35
C ASP A 327 -8.70 10.62 3.47
N PHE A 328 -7.96 10.45 2.38
CA PHE A 328 -6.52 10.69 2.33
C PHE A 328 -6.18 12.11 1.89
N LYS A 329 -5.26 12.77 2.61
CA LYS A 329 -4.78 14.13 2.33
C LYS A 329 -3.26 14.17 2.25
N ILE A 330 -2.72 14.89 1.27
CA ILE A 330 -1.29 15.17 1.20
C ILE A 330 -0.96 16.26 2.23
N LEU A 331 -0.03 15.97 3.14
CA LEU A 331 0.50 16.95 4.10
C LEU A 331 1.75 17.68 3.56
N GLY A 332 2.37 17.15 2.50
CA GLY A 332 3.55 17.71 1.88
C GLY A 332 4.72 16.75 1.80
N LYS A 333 5.84 17.23 1.24
CA LYS A 333 7.09 16.47 1.15
C LYS A 333 7.99 16.75 2.35
N ARG A 334 8.74 15.73 2.77
CA ARG A 334 9.76 15.83 3.84
C ARG A 334 10.99 15.03 3.44
N GLU A 335 12.14 15.45 3.98
CA GLU A 335 13.36 14.64 3.97
C GLU A 335 13.39 13.82 5.25
N MET A 336 13.41 12.48 5.12
CA MET A 336 13.34 11.57 6.26
C MET A 336 14.38 10.46 6.14
N TYR A 337 14.85 9.96 7.28
CA TYR A 337 15.67 8.75 7.30
C TYR A 337 14.77 7.54 7.15
N VAL A 338 14.97 6.78 6.09
CA VAL A 338 14.11 5.66 5.69
C VAL A 338 14.93 4.39 5.46
N PRO A 339 14.36 3.20 5.67
CA PRO A 339 15.00 1.94 5.30
C PRO A 339 15.16 1.87 3.78
N TYR A 340 16.38 1.88 3.26
CA TYR A 340 16.64 1.91 1.82
C TYR A 340 17.83 1.04 1.43
N ASN A 341 17.82 0.42 0.24
CA ASN A 341 18.90 -0.42 -0.28
C ASN A 341 19.29 -1.57 0.69
N ASN A 342 18.31 -2.27 1.23
CA ASN A 342 18.48 -3.27 2.29
C ASN A 342 18.75 -4.69 1.77
N ASN A 343 19.52 -4.85 0.68
CA ASN A 343 19.81 -6.17 0.10
C ASN A 343 20.60 -7.10 1.03
N ARG A 344 21.31 -6.56 1.99
CA ARG A 344 21.99 -7.33 3.05
C ARG A 344 20.99 -7.98 4.02
N PHE A 345 19.89 -7.30 4.34
CA PHE A 345 18.94 -7.72 5.37
C PHE A 345 18.43 -9.16 5.18
N PRO A 346 17.87 -9.58 4.03
CA PRO A 346 17.36 -10.93 3.85
C PRO A 346 18.44 -12.01 3.79
N GLN A 347 19.72 -11.64 3.71
CA GLN A 347 20.85 -12.56 3.75
C GLN A 347 21.33 -12.89 5.17
N LEU A 348 20.83 -12.18 6.18
CA LEU A 348 21.13 -12.43 7.58
C LEU A 348 20.21 -13.52 8.13
N PRO A 349 20.71 -14.40 9.02
CA PRO A 349 19.83 -15.31 9.77
C PRO A 349 18.77 -14.52 10.56
N ILE A 350 17.53 -15.01 10.59
CA ILE A 350 16.45 -14.33 11.33
C ILE A 350 16.79 -14.13 12.80
N SER A 351 17.49 -15.07 13.43
CA SER A 351 17.96 -14.97 14.81
C SER A 351 18.94 -13.81 15.05
N THR A 352 19.56 -13.29 13.99
CA THR A 352 20.42 -12.10 14.06
C THR A 352 19.61 -10.81 13.92
N VAL A 353 18.51 -10.87 13.19
CA VAL A 353 17.66 -9.72 12.87
C VAL A 353 16.62 -9.47 13.95
N ALA A 354 15.96 -10.51 14.41
CA ALA A 354 14.89 -10.41 15.40
C ALA A 354 15.48 -10.20 16.80
N GLY A 355 15.42 -8.97 17.29
CA GLY A 355 15.70 -8.67 18.69
C GLY A 355 14.47 -8.90 19.56
N PRO A 356 14.62 -8.93 20.89
CA PRO A 356 13.52 -9.28 21.79
C PRO A 356 12.42 -8.21 21.89
N ARG A 357 12.65 -7.00 21.42
CA ARG A 357 11.70 -5.86 21.53
C ARG A 357 11.60 -5.03 20.26
N HIS A 358 12.58 -5.11 19.39
CA HIS A 358 12.68 -4.44 18.10
C HIS A 358 13.74 -5.17 17.25
N GLU A 359 13.86 -4.82 15.99
CA GLU A 359 14.93 -5.32 15.13
C GLU A 359 16.31 -5.08 15.75
N ALA A 360 17.23 -6.01 15.57
CA ALA A 360 18.57 -5.90 16.13
C ALA A 360 19.33 -4.71 15.48
N PRO A 361 19.99 -3.87 16.28
CA PRO A 361 20.74 -2.73 15.78
C PRO A 361 21.78 -3.11 14.73
N GLY A 362 21.87 -2.32 13.65
CA GLY A 362 22.84 -2.53 12.57
C GLY A 362 22.45 -3.55 11.51
N THR A 363 21.22 -4.09 11.55
CA THR A 363 20.71 -5.03 10.56
C THR A 363 19.97 -4.32 9.41
N ILE A 364 19.43 -3.12 9.65
CA ILE A 364 18.75 -2.29 8.67
C ILE A 364 19.63 -1.10 8.31
N ARG A 365 19.73 -0.82 7.02
CA ARG A 365 20.37 0.37 6.44
C ARG A 365 19.33 1.47 6.32
N TYR A 366 19.62 2.66 6.87
CA TYR A 366 18.79 3.85 6.75
C TYR A 366 19.51 4.93 5.95
N GLU A 367 18.81 5.56 5.03
CA GLU A 367 19.31 6.63 4.17
C GLU A 367 18.36 7.85 4.24
N LEU A 368 18.88 9.04 3.94
CA LEU A 368 18.05 10.24 3.84
C LEU A 368 17.39 10.29 2.45
N HIS A 369 16.05 10.25 2.40
CA HIS A 369 15.28 10.36 1.16
C HIS A 369 14.13 11.37 1.31
N ARG A 370 13.57 11.81 0.18
CA ARG A 370 12.33 12.59 0.17
C ARG A 370 11.14 11.63 0.21
N VAL A 371 10.19 11.95 1.06
CA VAL A 371 8.92 11.23 1.16
C VAL A 371 7.76 12.19 1.00
N LEU A 372 6.68 11.71 0.40
CA LEU A 372 5.37 12.36 0.44
C LEU A 372 4.62 11.86 1.66
N VAL A 373 4.21 12.77 2.53
CA VAL A 373 3.44 12.43 3.73
C VAL A 373 1.96 12.50 3.41
N VAL A 374 1.26 11.38 3.60
CA VAL A 374 -0.18 11.24 3.33
C VAL A 374 -0.89 10.85 4.63
N ASP A 375 -1.87 11.65 5.01
CA ASP A 375 -2.66 11.46 6.24
C ASP A 375 -4.04 10.91 5.88
N GLY A 376 -4.42 9.77 6.46
CA GLY A 376 -5.68 9.09 6.23
C GLY A 376 -6.54 9.12 7.48
N THR A 377 -7.71 9.72 7.40
CA THR A 377 -8.72 9.71 8.45
C THR A 377 -9.91 8.88 8.02
N LEU A 378 -10.51 8.13 8.94
CA LEU A 378 -11.67 7.28 8.65
C LEU A 378 -12.79 8.11 8.02
N ALA A 379 -13.25 7.68 6.84
CA ALA A 379 -14.31 8.36 6.10
C ALA A 379 -15.66 8.24 6.81
N SER A 380 -16.52 9.24 6.65
CA SER A 380 -17.82 9.28 7.30
C SER A 380 -18.66 8.03 7.00
N GLY A 381 -19.20 7.39 8.03
CA GLY A 381 -20.03 6.19 7.94
C GLY A 381 -19.23 4.90 7.69
N LYS A 382 -17.92 4.94 7.62
CA LYS A 382 -17.05 3.77 7.54
C LYS A 382 -16.63 3.31 8.94
N HIS A 383 -16.19 2.05 9.03
CA HIS A 383 -15.69 1.43 10.27
C HIS A 383 -14.31 0.82 10.01
N HIS A 384 -13.40 1.04 10.96
CA HIS A 384 -12.06 0.47 10.97
C HIS A 384 -11.47 0.53 12.39
N LEU A 385 -10.66 -0.45 12.78
CA LEU A 385 -9.98 -0.47 14.09
C LEU A 385 -8.93 0.63 14.20
N VAL A 386 -8.35 1.05 13.07
CA VAL A 386 -7.40 2.16 12.98
C VAL A 386 -8.12 3.36 12.34
N PRO A 387 -8.69 4.30 13.11
CA PRO A 387 -9.44 5.44 12.55
C PRO A 387 -8.55 6.52 11.96
N HIS A 388 -7.26 6.52 12.27
CA HIS A 388 -6.30 7.47 11.75
C HIS A 388 -4.96 6.78 11.48
N ARG A 389 -4.43 6.97 10.26
CA ARG A 389 -3.09 6.51 9.87
C ARG A 389 -2.36 7.59 9.09
N ARG A 390 -1.04 7.58 9.17
CA ARG A 390 -0.17 8.43 8.37
C ARG A 390 0.85 7.60 7.64
N LEU A 391 0.85 7.72 6.32
CA LEU A 391 1.75 6.99 5.43
C LEU A 391 2.86 7.91 4.93
N TYR A 392 4.06 7.36 4.78
CA TYR A 392 5.23 8.07 4.29
C TYR A 392 5.70 7.35 3.02
N LEU A 393 5.32 7.90 1.87
CA LEU A 393 5.58 7.32 0.56
C LEU A 393 6.92 7.81 0.02
N ASP A 394 7.78 6.90 -0.38
CA ASP A 394 9.04 7.25 -1.05
C ASP A 394 8.77 8.00 -2.36
N GLU A 395 9.43 9.14 -2.58
CA GLU A 395 9.24 9.95 -3.77
C GLU A 395 9.71 9.23 -5.05
N ASP A 396 10.75 8.40 -4.95
CA ASP A 396 11.37 7.73 -6.08
C ASP A 396 10.63 6.46 -6.54
N THR A 397 9.86 5.80 -5.67
CA THR A 397 9.21 4.52 -5.95
C THR A 397 7.70 4.52 -5.71
N TRP A 398 7.18 5.46 -4.93
CA TRP A 398 5.81 5.52 -4.38
C TRP A 398 5.49 4.45 -3.35
N LEU A 399 6.44 3.59 -2.97
CA LEU A 399 6.22 2.61 -1.93
C LEU A 399 6.05 3.30 -0.57
N ALA A 400 5.10 2.84 0.23
CA ALA A 400 4.96 3.25 1.61
C ALA A 400 6.12 2.65 2.42
N LEU A 401 6.92 3.49 3.07
CA LEU A 401 8.07 3.09 3.87
C LEU A 401 7.75 3.01 5.34
N TYR A 402 6.80 3.85 5.79
CA TYR A 402 6.35 3.94 7.16
C TYR A 402 4.84 4.12 7.24
N ALA A 403 4.26 3.59 8.31
CA ALA A 403 2.93 3.94 8.77
C ALA A 403 2.95 4.22 10.28
N ASP A 404 2.41 5.37 10.67
CA ASP A 404 2.01 5.66 12.05
C ASP A 404 0.49 5.45 12.14
N GLU A 405 0.01 4.74 13.15
CA GLU A 405 -1.40 4.39 13.32
C GLU A 405 -1.88 4.68 14.74
N TRP A 406 -3.04 5.33 14.82
CA TRP A 406 -3.66 5.75 16.07
C TRP A 406 -4.94 5.00 16.34
N ASP A 407 -5.19 4.70 17.62
CA ASP A 407 -6.44 4.10 18.09
C ASP A 407 -7.59 5.12 18.13
N ALA A 408 -8.78 4.65 18.53
CA ALA A 408 -9.98 5.48 18.63
C ALA A 408 -9.90 6.61 19.68
N ASP A 409 -8.98 6.50 20.63
CA ASP A 409 -8.71 7.54 21.64
C ASP A 409 -7.65 8.55 21.14
N GLY A 410 -7.14 8.38 19.91
CA GLY A 410 -6.09 9.23 19.33
C GLY A 410 -4.70 8.97 19.90
N ARG A 411 -4.48 7.83 20.56
CA ARG A 411 -3.16 7.42 21.05
C ARG A 411 -2.43 6.65 19.97
N LEU A 412 -1.14 6.89 19.78
CA LEU A 412 -0.31 6.13 18.86
C LEU A 412 -0.32 4.65 19.31
N TRP A 413 -0.76 3.78 18.41
CA TRP A 413 -0.98 2.37 18.70
C TRP A 413 0.02 1.48 17.99
N LYS A 414 0.11 1.63 16.65
CA LYS A 414 1.01 0.81 15.84
C LYS A 414 1.99 1.68 15.06
N PHE A 415 3.09 1.07 14.73
CA PHE A 415 4.09 1.61 13.81
C PHE A 415 4.55 0.52 12.88
N ALA A 416 4.48 0.79 11.57
CA ALA A 416 5.01 -0.13 10.56
C ALA A 416 6.16 0.52 9.78
N HIS A 417 7.12 -0.31 9.37
CA HIS A 417 8.12 0.07 8.37
C HIS A 417 8.48 -1.11 7.47
N GLY A 418 8.71 -0.80 6.17
CA GLY A 418 9.15 -1.78 5.18
C GLY A 418 10.60 -1.59 4.79
N THR A 419 11.37 -2.66 4.66
CA THR A 419 12.73 -2.61 4.10
C THR A 419 12.66 -2.57 2.58
N MET A 420 13.46 -1.71 1.96
CA MET A 420 13.53 -1.60 0.51
C MET A 420 14.57 -2.58 -0.05
N TYR A 421 14.14 -3.47 -0.93
CA TYR A 421 14.96 -4.49 -1.57
C TYR A 421 15.16 -4.15 -3.05
N LEU A 422 16.42 -3.99 -3.45
CA LEU A 422 16.78 -3.63 -4.81
C LEU A 422 16.82 -4.87 -5.71
N VAL A 423 16.11 -4.83 -6.83
CA VAL A 423 15.97 -5.88 -7.84
C VAL A 423 16.48 -5.35 -9.19
N PRO A 424 17.81 -5.22 -9.38
CA PRO A 424 18.37 -4.52 -10.55
C PRO A 424 18.22 -5.29 -11.87
N ASP A 425 17.99 -6.57 -11.82
CA ASP A 425 17.65 -7.43 -12.97
C ASP A 425 16.22 -7.23 -13.49
N LEU A 426 15.32 -6.71 -12.64
CA LEU A 426 13.96 -6.26 -12.99
C LEU A 426 13.92 -4.77 -13.38
N PRO A 427 14.91 -3.99 -13.27
CA PRO A 427 15.11 -2.64 -12.72
C PRO A 427 13.95 -2.16 -11.84
N ALA A 428 13.96 -2.57 -10.58
CA ALA A 428 12.93 -2.16 -9.60
C ALA A 428 13.50 -2.08 -8.19
N ILE A 429 12.80 -1.37 -7.32
CA ILE A 429 12.86 -1.53 -5.88
C ILE A 429 11.51 -2.04 -5.40
N VAL A 430 11.53 -3.03 -4.54
CA VAL A 430 10.33 -3.63 -3.96
C VAL A 430 10.40 -3.59 -2.44
N LEU A 431 9.28 -3.72 -1.76
CA LEU A 431 9.30 -3.97 -0.33
C LEU A 431 9.82 -5.40 -0.09
N GLY A 432 10.83 -5.51 0.75
CA GLY A 432 11.40 -6.78 1.16
C GLY A 432 10.64 -7.32 2.37
N SER A 433 11.12 -7.00 3.56
CA SER A 433 10.47 -7.39 4.82
C SER A 433 9.76 -6.20 5.44
N GLU A 434 8.73 -6.48 6.20
CA GLU A 434 7.94 -5.51 6.93
C GLU A 434 8.00 -5.78 8.43
N PHE A 435 8.03 -4.72 9.23
CA PHE A 435 7.95 -4.74 10.68
C PHE A 435 6.73 -3.98 11.13
N ILE A 436 5.89 -4.58 11.97
CA ILE A 436 4.71 -3.95 12.55
C ILE A 436 4.79 -4.07 14.07
N TYR A 437 4.92 -2.95 14.75
CA TYR A 437 5.04 -2.86 16.20
C TYR A 437 3.71 -2.54 16.85
N ASP A 438 3.30 -3.28 17.88
CA ASP A 438 2.29 -2.85 18.83
C ASP A 438 2.97 -2.02 19.93
N LEU A 439 2.89 -0.71 19.82
CA LEU A 439 3.53 0.23 20.74
C LEU A 439 2.86 0.25 22.13
N GLN A 440 1.60 -0.16 22.22
CA GLN A 440 0.83 -0.21 23.47
C GLN A 440 0.96 -1.58 24.15
N GLY A 441 0.65 -2.66 23.43
CA GLY A 441 0.69 -4.02 23.94
C GLY A 441 2.10 -4.60 24.06
N GLY A 442 3.03 -4.11 23.25
CA GLY A 442 4.36 -4.65 23.07
C GLY A 442 4.37 -5.84 22.10
N GLY A 443 5.58 -6.22 21.67
CA GLY A 443 5.74 -7.21 20.60
C GLY A 443 5.68 -6.61 19.20
N TYR A 444 6.03 -7.42 18.21
CA TYR A 444 6.02 -6.99 16.80
C TYR A 444 5.99 -8.18 15.85
N VAL A 445 5.57 -7.92 14.62
CA VAL A 445 5.58 -8.88 13.51
C VAL A 445 6.77 -8.59 12.60
N ILE A 446 7.39 -9.63 12.04
CA ILE A 446 8.28 -9.56 10.88
C ILE A 446 7.59 -10.33 9.76
N ALA A 447 7.03 -9.61 8.80
CA ALA A 447 6.29 -10.19 7.69
C ALA A 447 7.09 -10.17 6.38
N PHE A 448 6.70 -11.03 5.44
CA PHE A 448 7.24 -11.10 4.08
C PHE A 448 8.76 -11.28 4.00
N THR A 449 9.37 -11.95 4.99
CA THR A 449 10.81 -12.06 5.02
C THR A 449 11.34 -13.25 4.23
N PHE A 450 12.46 -13.03 3.53
CA PHE A 450 13.23 -14.05 2.82
C PHE A 450 14.38 -14.61 3.66
N ASN A 451 14.57 -14.12 4.89
CA ASN A 451 15.64 -14.60 5.75
C ASN A 451 15.57 -16.12 5.93
N ASP A 452 16.72 -16.78 5.84
CA ASP A 452 16.85 -18.24 5.89
C ASP A 452 16.22 -19.00 4.69
N GLU A 453 15.80 -18.29 3.63
CA GLU A 453 15.38 -18.88 2.37
C GLU A 453 16.49 -18.77 1.29
N PRO A 454 16.63 -19.79 0.41
CA PRO A 454 17.71 -19.82 -0.58
C PRO A 454 17.41 -18.92 -1.80
N ILE A 455 16.15 -18.58 -2.05
CA ILE A 455 15.70 -17.79 -3.20
C ILE A 455 14.87 -16.62 -2.71
N HIS A 456 15.18 -15.43 -3.22
CA HIS A 456 14.54 -14.19 -2.83
C HIS A 456 13.93 -13.51 -4.05
N PHE A 457 12.62 -13.30 -4.06
CA PHE A 457 11.91 -12.57 -5.10
C PHE A 457 12.22 -13.11 -6.51
N LYS A 458 11.74 -14.32 -6.80
CA LYS A 458 11.99 -15.00 -8.07
C LYS A 458 11.04 -14.49 -9.16
N LEU A 459 11.58 -13.86 -10.18
CA LEU A 459 10.82 -13.41 -11.35
C LEU A 459 10.36 -14.60 -12.19
N THR A 460 9.13 -14.54 -12.71
CA THR A 460 8.55 -15.55 -13.59
C THR A 460 7.81 -14.88 -14.75
N PRO A 461 7.58 -15.60 -15.87
CA PRO A 461 6.49 -15.22 -16.78
C PRO A 461 5.15 -15.23 -16.05
N PRO A 462 4.11 -14.54 -16.58
CA PRO A 462 2.75 -14.62 -16.06
C PRO A 462 2.28 -16.08 -15.92
N HIS A 463 1.66 -16.38 -14.77
CA HIS A 463 1.17 -17.72 -14.48
C HIS A 463 -0.13 -18.03 -15.26
N PRO A 464 -0.43 -19.30 -15.54
CA PRO A 464 -1.70 -19.69 -16.13
C PRO A 464 -2.89 -19.21 -15.29
N ALA A 465 -3.96 -18.75 -15.92
CA ALA A 465 -5.17 -18.32 -15.23
C ALA A 465 -5.77 -19.41 -14.31
N SER A 466 -5.54 -20.69 -14.65
CA SER A 466 -5.93 -21.85 -13.84
C SER A 466 -5.28 -21.90 -12.46
N ASP A 467 -4.17 -21.21 -12.27
CA ASP A 467 -3.46 -21.18 -10.98
C ASP A 467 -4.11 -20.21 -9.99
N PHE A 468 -4.94 -19.30 -10.49
CA PHE A 468 -5.67 -18.31 -9.68
C PHE A 468 -7.16 -18.58 -9.59
N VAL A 469 -7.59 -19.83 -9.66
CA VAL A 469 -8.99 -20.21 -9.41
C VAL A 469 -9.13 -20.91 -8.05
N PRO A 470 -10.32 -20.86 -7.39
CA PRO A 470 -10.50 -21.46 -6.07
C PRO A 470 -10.13 -22.95 -6.03
N GLU A 471 -10.36 -23.68 -7.11
CA GLU A 471 -10.08 -25.13 -7.23
C GLU A 471 -8.57 -25.42 -7.12
N SER A 472 -7.70 -24.48 -7.54
CA SER A 472 -6.25 -24.65 -7.47
C SER A 472 -5.75 -24.77 -6.02
N LEU A 473 -6.42 -24.11 -5.06
CA LEU A 473 -6.08 -24.24 -3.63
C LEU A 473 -6.25 -25.67 -3.11
N ALA A 474 -7.30 -26.37 -3.54
CA ALA A 474 -7.56 -27.73 -3.10
C ALA A 474 -6.54 -28.73 -3.71
N ALA A 475 -6.09 -28.49 -4.93
CA ALA A 475 -5.14 -29.36 -5.61
C ALA A 475 -3.76 -29.40 -4.96
N GLU A 476 -3.32 -28.29 -4.35
CA GLU A 476 -2.01 -28.20 -3.66
C GLU A 476 -2.09 -28.50 -2.16
N GLY A 477 -3.20 -28.18 -1.50
CA GLY A 477 -3.37 -28.43 -0.06
C GLY A 477 -3.51 -29.93 0.30
N VAL A 478 -3.56 -30.82 -0.68
CA VAL A 478 -3.67 -32.29 -0.49
C VAL A 478 -2.30 -32.99 -0.64
N ARG A 479 -1.25 -32.28 -1.03
CA ARG A 479 0.12 -32.80 -1.12
C ARG A 479 0.89 -32.47 0.15
#